data_aa49eea3cf083b0960a7a9f4585c6d6c
#
_entry.id   aa49eea3cf083b0960a7a9f4585c6d6c
#
_cell.length_a   1.000
_cell.length_b   1.000
_cell.length_c   1.000
_cell.angle_alpha   90.00
_cell.angle_beta   90.00
_cell.angle_gamma   90.00
#
_symmetry.space_group_name_H-M   'P 1'
#
loop_
_entity.id
_entity.type
_entity.pdbx_description
1 polymer ?
#
loop_
_entity_poly.entity_id
_entity_poly.type
_entity_poly.pdbx_seq_one_letter_code
_entity_poly.pdbx_strand_id
1 'polypeptide(L)'
;MRRLLFIILFLFPTFLLNAQYSLSEDEIKECETQVHQMVEFLEETLNFIGDPEVPIKEKDIVFKESYSKIFRDAEVQIEDDLDDDRNTMLNKDVQAYLKDIDFFFHNVKFNFDVQSVKSYINDFGETFFKVSMVRNIAGKTISGDTINNTKDRFLEIN
;
A
#
# COMPACT_ATOMS: atom_id res chain seq x y z
N MET A 1 77.81 1.33 -9.28
CA MET A 1 76.67 2.03 -9.95
C MET A 1 75.36 1.39 -9.51
N ARG A 2 74.73 2.00 -8.52
CA ARG A 2 73.43 1.50 -7.99
C ARG A 2 72.26 2.23 -8.74
N ARG A 3 71.51 1.48 -9.53
CA ARG A 3 70.30 2.01 -10.19
C ARG A 3 69.14 1.98 -9.19
N LEU A 4 68.68 3.15 -8.73
CA LEU A 4 67.47 3.33 -7.97
C LEU A 4 66.30 3.24 -8.94
N LEU A 5 65.44 2.22 -8.75
CA LEU A 5 64.20 2.05 -9.47
C LEU A 5 63.09 2.75 -8.69
N PHE A 6 62.64 3.91 -9.17
CA PHE A 6 61.48 4.63 -8.60
C PHE A 6 60.20 3.93 -9.08
N ILE A 7 59.51 3.23 -8.16
CA ILE A 7 58.15 2.71 -8.39
C ILE A 7 57.21 3.85 -8.03
N ILE A 8 56.62 4.49 -9.05
CA ILE A 8 55.54 5.45 -8.89
C ILE A 8 54.26 4.64 -8.70
N LEU A 9 53.82 4.51 -7.43
CA LEU A 9 52.50 3.92 -7.08
C LEU A 9 51.40 4.93 -7.44
N PHE A 10 50.76 4.73 -8.59
CA PHE A 10 49.57 5.50 -9.00
C PHE A 10 48.39 5.10 -8.10
N LEU A 11 48.15 5.88 -7.03
CA LEU A 11 46.90 5.84 -6.26
C LEU A 11 45.78 6.41 -7.12
N PHE A 12 45.09 5.53 -7.83
CA PHE A 12 43.78 5.87 -8.43
C PHE A 12 42.76 6.00 -7.29
N PRO A 13 42.20 7.20 -7.04
CA PRO A 13 41.04 7.29 -6.18
C PRO A 13 39.86 6.60 -6.91
N THR A 14 39.47 5.42 -6.44
CA THR A 14 38.21 4.81 -6.83
C THR A 14 37.08 5.69 -6.30
N PHE A 15 36.66 6.65 -7.11
CA PHE A 15 35.35 7.28 -6.92
C PHE A 15 34.32 6.18 -7.12
N LEU A 16 33.78 5.64 -6.00
CA LEU A 16 32.54 4.90 -5.99
C LEU A 16 31.45 5.91 -6.37
N LEU A 17 31.18 6.00 -7.68
CA LEU A 17 29.97 6.60 -8.19
C LEU A 17 28.82 5.74 -7.65
N ASN A 18 28.24 6.13 -6.53
CA ASN A 18 26.89 5.71 -6.19
C ASN A 18 25.99 6.33 -7.26
N ALA A 19 25.74 5.58 -8.32
CA ALA A 19 24.71 5.91 -9.27
C ALA A 19 23.38 5.79 -8.50
N GLN A 20 22.88 6.90 -7.99
CA GLN A 20 21.56 7.01 -7.44
C GLN A 20 20.62 6.83 -8.62
N TYR A 21 20.02 5.64 -8.72
CA TYR A 21 19.07 5.34 -9.79
C TYR A 21 17.80 6.13 -9.50
N SER A 22 17.62 7.23 -10.19
CA SER A 22 16.36 7.97 -10.19
C SER A 22 15.56 7.54 -11.41
N LEU A 23 14.29 7.19 -11.19
CA LEU A 23 13.36 6.90 -12.29
C LEU A 23 13.26 8.10 -13.23
N SER A 24 13.19 7.84 -14.52
CA SER A 24 12.88 8.85 -15.54
C SER A 24 11.42 9.30 -15.43
N GLU A 25 11.07 10.42 -16.06
CA GLU A 25 9.68 10.91 -16.07
C GLU A 25 8.69 9.90 -16.70
N ASP A 26 9.11 9.16 -17.70
CA ASP A 26 8.28 8.14 -18.35
C ASP A 26 8.07 6.93 -17.43
N GLU A 27 9.12 6.48 -16.73
CA GLU A 27 9.00 5.39 -15.73
C GLU A 27 8.12 5.81 -14.55
N ILE A 28 8.22 7.04 -14.07
CA ILE A 28 7.34 7.57 -13.02
C ILE A 28 5.88 7.52 -13.48
N LYS A 29 5.59 7.95 -14.70
CA LYS A 29 4.22 7.94 -15.24
C LYS A 29 3.66 6.53 -15.42
N GLU A 30 4.50 5.57 -15.80
CA GLU A 30 4.11 4.16 -15.86
C GLU A 30 3.80 3.62 -14.47
N CYS A 31 4.64 3.91 -13.48
CA CYS A 31 4.40 3.55 -12.09
C CYS A 31 3.11 4.19 -11.53
N GLU A 32 2.84 5.47 -11.82
CA GLU A 32 1.58 6.12 -11.42
C GLU A 32 0.36 5.37 -11.97
N THR A 33 0.43 4.89 -13.21
CA THR A 33 -0.64 4.07 -13.81
C THR A 33 -0.80 2.75 -13.06
N GLN A 34 0.30 2.08 -12.70
CA GLN A 34 0.26 0.84 -11.91
C GLN A 34 -0.29 1.08 -10.49
N VAL A 35 0.04 2.22 -9.89
CA VAL A 35 -0.52 2.63 -8.59
C VAL A 35 -2.04 2.75 -8.65
N HIS A 36 -2.58 3.39 -9.68
CA HIS A 36 -4.04 3.48 -9.86
C HIS A 36 -4.69 2.09 -9.99
N GLN A 37 -4.10 1.20 -10.78
CA GLN A 37 -4.58 -0.19 -10.91
C GLN A 37 -4.53 -0.96 -9.59
N MET A 38 -3.51 -0.71 -8.76
CA MET A 38 -3.38 -1.34 -7.44
C MET A 38 -4.45 -0.84 -6.46
N VAL A 39 -4.78 0.45 -6.48
CA VAL A 39 -5.86 1.01 -5.66
C VAL A 39 -7.22 0.46 -6.11
N GLU A 40 -7.47 0.35 -7.41
CA GLU A 40 -8.68 -0.27 -7.96
C GLU A 40 -8.78 -1.75 -7.53
N PHE A 41 -7.70 -2.50 -7.62
CA PHE A 41 -7.67 -3.90 -7.18
C PHE A 41 -7.88 -4.04 -5.66
N LEU A 42 -7.38 -3.11 -4.85
CA LEU A 42 -7.67 -3.05 -3.42
C LEU A 42 -9.17 -2.82 -3.19
N GLU A 43 -9.79 -1.84 -3.87
CA GLU A 43 -11.22 -1.56 -3.78
C GLU A 43 -12.06 -2.78 -4.14
N GLU A 44 -11.76 -3.44 -5.26
CA GLU A 44 -12.43 -4.66 -5.69
C GLU A 44 -12.31 -5.78 -4.66
N THR A 45 -11.12 -5.95 -4.06
CA THR A 45 -10.86 -6.95 -3.02
C THR A 45 -11.69 -6.70 -1.77
N LEU A 46 -11.76 -5.45 -1.30
CA LEU A 46 -12.59 -5.09 -0.14
C LEU A 46 -14.08 -5.27 -0.45
N ASN A 47 -14.51 -4.91 -1.66
CA ASN A 47 -15.89 -5.11 -2.12
C ASN A 47 -16.26 -6.58 -2.25
N PHE A 48 -15.32 -7.43 -2.69
CA PHE A 48 -15.51 -8.88 -2.72
C PHE A 48 -15.72 -9.45 -1.31
N ILE A 49 -14.93 -9.00 -0.33
CA ILE A 49 -15.10 -9.40 1.07
C ILE A 49 -16.43 -8.90 1.64
N GLY A 50 -16.81 -7.66 1.33
CA GLY A 50 -18.03 -7.02 1.82
C GLY A 50 -19.33 -7.51 1.18
N ASP A 51 -19.26 -8.36 0.15
CA ASP A 51 -20.43 -8.89 -0.56
C ASP A 51 -21.00 -10.12 0.19
N PRO A 52 -22.27 -10.09 0.63
CA PRO A 52 -22.93 -11.22 1.31
C PRO A 52 -23.14 -12.44 0.42
N GLU A 53 -23.15 -12.27 -0.92
CA GLU A 53 -23.33 -13.37 -1.85
C GLU A 53 -22.06 -14.20 -2.07
N VAL A 54 -20.89 -13.68 -1.66
CA VAL A 54 -19.62 -14.39 -1.76
C VAL A 54 -19.50 -15.42 -0.65
N PRO A 55 -19.26 -16.70 -0.99
CA PRO A 55 -19.11 -17.76 -0.01
C PRO A 55 -17.91 -17.53 0.92
N ILE A 56 -18.06 -17.80 2.22
CA ILE A 56 -16.99 -17.62 3.22
C ILE A 56 -15.68 -18.37 2.86
N LYS A 57 -15.78 -19.50 2.16
CA LYS A 57 -14.59 -20.25 1.71
C LYS A 57 -13.76 -19.47 0.69
N GLU A 58 -14.39 -18.65 -0.14
CA GLU A 58 -13.71 -17.81 -1.12
C GLU A 58 -13.09 -16.59 -0.44
N LYS A 59 -13.79 -15.98 0.52
CA LYS A 59 -13.24 -14.91 1.37
C LYS A 59 -12.04 -15.40 2.17
N ASP A 60 -12.07 -16.62 2.68
CA ASP A 60 -10.96 -17.26 3.41
C ASP A 60 -9.67 -17.33 2.60
N ILE A 61 -9.75 -17.52 1.28
CA ILE A 61 -8.60 -17.49 0.37
C ILE A 61 -7.98 -16.09 0.34
N VAL A 62 -8.82 -15.05 0.33
CA VAL A 62 -8.34 -13.67 0.37
C VAL A 62 -7.62 -13.39 1.69
N PHE A 63 -8.20 -13.80 2.82
CA PHE A 63 -7.64 -13.58 4.15
C PHE A 63 -6.29 -14.28 4.38
N LYS A 64 -6.09 -15.45 3.78
CA LYS A 64 -4.92 -16.30 4.04
C LYS A 64 -3.83 -16.16 2.98
N GLU A 65 -4.21 -15.91 1.72
CA GLU A 65 -3.31 -16.04 0.58
C GLU A 65 -3.29 -14.79 -0.31
N SER A 66 -4.47 -14.35 -0.80
CA SER A 66 -4.53 -13.33 -1.86
C SER A 66 -4.14 -11.93 -1.38
N TYR A 67 -4.21 -11.64 -0.07
CA TYR A 67 -3.77 -10.36 0.47
C TYR A 67 -2.31 -10.04 0.10
N SER A 68 -1.46 -11.06 -0.03
CA SER A 68 -0.05 -10.90 -0.41
C SER A 68 0.17 -10.37 -1.85
N LYS A 69 -0.88 -10.30 -2.66
CA LYS A 69 -0.84 -9.67 -3.99
C LYS A 69 -0.95 -8.15 -3.92
N ILE A 70 -1.46 -7.62 -2.81
CA ILE A 70 -1.69 -6.20 -2.59
C ILE A 70 -0.71 -5.66 -1.54
N PHE A 71 -0.54 -6.40 -0.44
CA PHE A 71 0.26 -6.00 0.69
C PHE A 71 1.57 -6.78 0.72
N ARG A 72 2.65 -6.11 1.08
CA ARG A 72 4.01 -6.68 1.12
C ARG A 72 4.10 -7.91 2.01
N ASP A 73 3.45 -7.88 3.18
CA ASP A 73 3.44 -8.95 4.18
C ASP A 73 2.22 -8.85 5.10
N ALA A 74 2.06 -9.79 6.02
CA ALA A 74 0.95 -9.84 6.96
C ALA A 74 1.03 -8.79 8.08
N GLU A 75 2.20 -8.18 8.29
CA GLU A 75 2.46 -7.21 9.36
C GLU A 75 2.17 -5.77 8.93
N VAL A 76 1.83 -5.56 7.64
CA VAL A 76 1.39 -4.24 7.15
C VAL A 76 0.24 -3.74 8.01
N GLN A 77 0.41 -2.51 8.52
CA GLN A 77 -0.56 -1.88 9.42
C GLN A 77 -1.55 -1.04 8.63
N ILE A 78 -2.83 -1.26 8.88
CA ILE A 78 -3.94 -0.50 8.32
C ILE A 78 -4.65 0.22 9.46
N GLU A 79 -4.94 1.51 9.26
CA GLU A 79 -5.79 2.25 10.20
C GLU A 79 -7.18 1.61 10.25
N ASP A 80 -7.60 1.22 11.46
CA ASP A 80 -8.93 0.67 11.71
C ASP A 80 -9.98 1.79 11.68
N ASP A 81 -10.57 1.95 10.53
CA ASP A 81 -11.55 2.99 10.21
C ASP A 81 -12.96 2.43 9.96
N LEU A 82 -13.16 1.14 10.30
CA LEU A 82 -14.45 0.47 10.14
C LEU A 82 -15.47 0.87 11.21
N ASP A 83 -15.01 1.44 12.32
CA ASP A 83 -15.82 1.93 13.43
C ASP A 83 -15.75 3.46 13.50
N ASP A 84 -16.88 4.13 13.20
CA ASP A 84 -16.97 5.60 13.19
C ASP A 84 -17.04 6.23 14.59
N ASP A 85 -17.47 5.46 15.57
CA ASP A 85 -17.62 5.95 16.96
C ASP A 85 -16.27 5.96 17.71
N ARG A 86 -15.23 5.45 17.09
CA ARG A 86 -13.91 5.40 17.69
C ARG A 86 -13.20 6.75 17.67
N ASN A 87 -12.86 7.24 18.85
CA ASN A 87 -12.18 8.53 19.03
C ASN A 87 -10.65 8.45 18.98
N THR A 88 -10.08 7.26 18.91
CA THR A 88 -8.62 7.04 18.87
C THR A 88 -8.21 6.27 17.64
N MET A 89 -7.17 6.76 16.96
CA MET A 89 -6.53 6.03 15.87
C MET A 89 -6.01 4.68 16.39
N LEU A 90 -6.38 3.60 15.73
CA LEU A 90 -5.90 2.26 16.00
C LEU A 90 -5.46 1.63 14.68
N ASN A 91 -4.29 1.03 14.67
CA ASN A 91 -3.81 0.27 13.53
C ASN A 91 -4.01 -1.22 13.80
N LYS A 92 -4.30 -1.96 12.75
CA LYS A 92 -4.44 -3.42 12.74
C LYS A 92 -3.58 -4.04 11.66
N ASP A 93 -3.16 -5.27 11.89
CA ASP A 93 -2.59 -6.09 10.83
C ASP A 93 -3.59 -6.27 9.70
N VAL A 94 -3.12 -6.26 8.46
CA VAL A 94 -3.96 -6.35 7.26
C VAL A 94 -4.95 -7.53 7.31
N GLN A 95 -4.51 -8.71 7.75
CA GLN A 95 -5.39 -9.87 7.83
C GLN A 95 -6.52 -9.70 8.87
N ALA A 96 -6.24 -9.00 9.98
CA ALA A 96 -7.26 -8.68 10.98
C ALA A 96 -8.27 -7.68 10.40
N TYR A 97 -7.81 -6.64 9.72
CA TYR A 97 -8.67 -5.66 9.06
C TYR A 97 -9.60 -6.29 8.02
N LEU A 98 -9.06 -7.15 7.14
CA LEU A 98 -9.85 -7.85 6.12
C LEU A 98 -10.92 -8.76 6.73
N LYS A 99 -10.60 -9.49 7.83
CA LYS A 99 -11.58 -10.32 8.54
C LYS A 99 -12.65 -9.50 9.23
N ASP A 100 -12.29 -8.33 9.75
CA ASP A 100 -13.24 -7.45 10.41
C ASP A 100 -14.30 -6.92 9.44
N ILE A 101 -13.98 -6.73 8.16
CA ILE A 101 -14.97 -6.38 7.14
C ILE A 101 -16.07 -7.45 7.05
N ASP A 102 -15.70 -8.72 6.97
CA ASP A 102 -16.67 -9.83 6.94
C ASP A 102 -17.39 -10.03 8.28
N PHE A 103 -16.72 -9.73 9.40
CA PHE A 103 -17.26 -9.94 10.73
C PHE A 103 -18.25 -8.86 11.17
N PHE A 104 -17.99 -7.58 10.83
CA PHE A 104 -18.80 -6.45 11.33
C PHE A 104 -19.95 -6.06 10.38
N PHE A 105 -19.84 -6.40 9.09
CA PHE A 105 -20.81 -5.96 8.09
C PHE A 105 -21.65 -7.11 7.52
N HIS A 106 -22.94 -6.86 7.40
CA HIS A 106 -23.82 -7.74 6.61
C HIS A 106 -23.59 -7.53 5.12
N ASN A 107 -23.47 -6.27 4.71
CA ASN A 107 -23.00 -5.87 3.39
C ASN A 107 -22.26 -4.53 3.50
N VAL A 108 -21.21 -4.35 2.71
CA VAL A 108 -20.48 -3.10 2.67
C VAL A 108 -19.85 -2.89 1.29
N LYS A 109 -19.85 -1.63 0.86
CA LYS A 109 -19.17 -1.19 -0.36
C LYS A 109 -18.15 -0.12 0.00
N PHE A 110 -16.97 -0.29 -0.56
CA PHE A 110 -15.89 0.69 -0.53
C PHE A 110 -15.80 1.36 -1.89
N ASN A 111 -15.49 2.65 -1.88
CA ASN A 111 -15.11 3.39 -3.07
C ASN A 111 -13.94 4.29 -2.73
N PHE A 112 -12.90 4.26 -3.56
CA PHE A 112 -11.69 5.06 -3.42
C PHE A 112 -11.59 6.06 -4.56
N ASP A 113 -11.61 7.35 -4.21
CA ASP A 113 -11.41 8.45 -5.13
C ASP A 113 -9.98 8.99 -4.97
N VAL A 114 -9.08 8.59 -5.88
CA VAL A 114 -7.67 8.99 -5.86
C VAL A 114 -7.54 10.46 -6.23
N GLN A 115 -7.06 11.27 -5.28
CA GLN A 115 -6.87 12.70 -5.43
C GLN A 115 -5.47 13.05 -5.98
N SER A 116 -4.46 12.33 -5.56
CA SER A 116 -3.10 12.52 -6.06
C SER A 116 -2.21 11.30 -5.85
N VAL A 117 -1.29 11.10 -6.77
CA VAL A 117 -0.15 10.18 -6.65
C VAL A 117 1.11 11.02 -6.74
N LYS A 118 2.06 10.83 -5.83
CA LYS A 118 3.34 11.56 -5.82
C LYS A 118 4.48 10.60 -5.51
N SER A 119 5.53 10.67 -6.33
CA SER A 119 6.77 9.92 -6.09
C SER A 119 7.65 10.62 -5.06
N TYR A 120 8.32 9.83 -4.23
CA TYR A 120 9.31 10.25 -3.25
C TYR A 120 10.50 9.29 -3.26
N ILE A 121 11.60 9.74 -2.71
CA ILE A 121 12.79 8.91 -2.49
C ILE A 121 13.01 8.84 -0.97
N ASN A 122 13.15 7.62 -0.45
CA ASN A 122 13.44 7.40 0.97
C ASN A 122 14.93 7.61 1.29
N ASP A 123 15.30 7.51 2.57
CA ASP A 123 16.69 7.69 3.02
C ASP A 123 17.67 6.63 2.48
N PHE A 124 17.15 5.53 1.95
CA PHE A 124 17.94 4.45 1.31
C PHE A 124 18.10 4.65 -0.21
N GLY A 125 17.49 5.71 -0.77
CA GLY A 125 17.53 6.00 -2.21
C GLY A 125 16.49 5.22 -3.03
N GLU A 126 15.50 4.59 -2.38
CA GLU A 126 14.44 3.84 -3.05
C GLU A 126 13.25 4.76 -3.34
N THR A 127 12.70 4.65 -4.55
CA THR A 127 11.49 5.38 -4.93
C THR A 127 10.25 4.70 -4.34
N PHE A 128 9.36 5.50 -3.78
CA PHE A 128 8.04 5.06 -3.33
C PHE A 128 6.98 6.09 -3.71
N PHE A 129 5.72 5.67 -3.72
CA PHE A 129 4.60 6.53 -4.09
C PHE A 129 3.69 6.75 -2.88
N LYS A 130 3.34 8.02 -2.65
CA LYS A 130 2.27 8.41 -1.73
C LYS A 130 1.01 8.69 -2.50
N VAL A 131 -0.04 7.95 -2.17
CA VAL A 131 -1.39 8.11 -2.72
C VAL A 131 -2.23 8.84 -1.68
N SER A 132 -2.83 9.94 -2.08
CA SER A 132 -3.88 10.61 -1.30
C SER A 132 -5.22 10.31 -1.95
N MET A 133 -6.18 9.83 -1.20
CA MET A 133 -7.49 9.43 -1.70
C MET A 133 -8.59 9.71 -0.69
N VAL A 134 -9.81 9.84 -1.17
CA VAL A 134 -11.03 9.86 -0.36
C VAL A 134 -11.63 8.46 -0.37
N ARG A 135 -11.78 7.86 0.79
CA ARG A 135 -12.44 6.59 0.99
C ARG A 135 -13.88 6.81 1.42
N ASN A 136 -14.83 6.23 0.67
CA ASN A 136 -16.22 6.15 1.03
C ASN A 136 -16.56 4.71 1.43
N ILE A 137 -17.26 4.53 2.56
CA ILE A 137 -17.86 3.26 2.98
C ILE A 137 -19.36 3.45 3.07
N ALA A 138 -20.13 2.55 2.45
CA ALA A 138 -21.58 2.52 2.55
C ALA A 138 -22.06 1.08 2.72
N GLY A 139 -23.00 0.82 3.65
CA GLY A 139 -23.50 -0.52 3.89
C GLY A 139 -24.34 -0.68 5.14
N LYS A 140 -24.42 -1.92 5.61
CA LYS A 140 -25.12 -2.29 6.85
C LYS A 140 -24.25 -3.17 7.70
N THR A 141 -24.22 -2.87 8.99
CA THR A 141 -23.58 -3.72 10.00
C THR A 141 -24.40 -5.00 10.25
N ILE A 142 -23.82 -5.98 10.93
CA ILE A 142 -24.53 -7.19 11.38
C ILE A 142 -25.68 -6.83 12.33
N SER A 143 -25.54 -5.77 13.16
CA SER A 143 -26.60 -5.25 14.03
C SER A 143 -27.76 -4.59 13.26
N GLY A 144 -27.60 -4.34 11.97
CA GLY A 144 -28.61 -3.73 11.11
C GLY A 144 -28.48 -2.22 10.95
N ASP A 145 -27.48 -1.59 11.57
CA ASP A 145 -27.24 -0.17 11.47
C ASP A 145 -26.71 0.18 10.07
N THR A 146 -27.19 1.27 9.51
CA THR A 146 -26.71 1.79 8.23
C THR A 146 -25.46 2.64 8.47
N ILE A 147 -24.40 2.36 7.73
CA ILE A 147 -23.20 3.21 7.69
C ILE A 147 -23.10 3.91 6.34
N ASN A 148 -22.61 5.14 6.40
CA ASN A 148 -22.22 5.92 5.24
C ASN A 148 -21.22 6.97 5.68
N ASN A 149 -19.94 6.67 5.51
CA ASN A 149 -18.89 7.56 5.97
C ASN A 149 -17.82 7.81 4.89
N THR A 150 -17.21 8.97 5.00
CA THR A 150 -16.18 9.46 4.08
C THR A 150 -15.00 9.93 4.90
N LYS A 151 -13.80 9.44 4.56
CA LYS A 151 -12.54 9.84 5.23
C LYS A 151 -11.41 9.96 4.22
N ASP A 152 -10.51 10.92 4.48
CA ASP A 152 -9.24 10.99 3.75
C ASP A 152 -8.34 9.80 4.16
N ARG A 153 -7.63 9.25 3.17
CA ARG A 153 -6.71 8.12 3.35
C ARG A 153 -5.42 8.36 2.59
N PHE A 154 -4.36 7.78 3.13
CA PHE A 154 -3.04 7.81 2.53
C PHE A 154 -2.49 6.40 2.44
N LEU A 155 -1.94 6.06 1.28
CA LEU A 155 -1.22 4.80 1.07
C LEU A 155 0.23 5.11 0.70
N GLU A 156 1.14 4.24 1.13
CA GLU A 156 2.51 4.19 0.63
C GLU A 156 2.68 2.89 -0.16
N ILE A 157 3.15 3.03 -1.42
CA ILE A 157 3.35 1.93 -2.35
C ILE A 157 4.83 1.94 -2.77
N ASN A 158 5.49 0.81 -2.55
CA ASN A 158 6.91 0.58 -2.83
C ASN A 158 7.09 -0.41 -3.98
#